data_9b45e97cb9d357ea6c1aaa7820c34b7e
#
_entry.id   9b45e97cb9d357ea6c1aaa7820c34b7e
#
_cell.length_a   1.000
_cell.length_b   1.000
_cell.length_c   1.000
_cell.angle_alpha   90.00
_cell.angle_beta   90.00
_cell.angle_gamma   90.00
#
_symmetry.space_group_name_H-M   'P 1'
#
loop_
_entity.id
_entity.type
_entity.pdbx_description
1 polymer ?
#
loop_
_entity_poly.entity_id
_entity_poly.type
_entity_poly.pdbx_seq_one_letter_code
_entity_poly.pdbx_strand_id
1 'polypeptide(L)'
;MHTKMEIGGKEIELAANAATVIRYKHIFHKDLFHILGNEERAEKDGVEAIQELAFIMNKQAEKADMTKLDEEAYMKWLEQFPAMAFVEKAEDILNAYMESSITTATP
;
A
#
# COMPACT_ATOMS: atom_id res chain seq x y z
N MET A 1 1.98 13.30 -1.65
CA MET A 1 0.66 13.41 -2.25
C MET A 1 -0.33 12.51 -1.54
N HIS A 2 -1.52 13.03 -1.30
CA HIS A 2 -2.56 12.29 -0.61
C HIS A 2 -3.71 11.97 -1.54
N THR A 3 -4.22 10.77 -1.47
CA THR A 3 -5.36 10.33 -2.26
C THR A 3 -6.35 9.67 -1.30
N LYS A 4 -7.62 9.92 -1.48
CA LYS A 4 -8.66 9.24 -0.72
C LYS A 4 -9.38 8.28 -1.64
N MET A 5 -9.67 7.08 -1.15
CA MET A 5 -10.47 6.14 -1.92
C MET A 5 -11.29 5.27 -0.97
N GLU A 6 -12.39 4.73 -1.48
CA GLU A 6 -13.20 3.82 -0.70
C GLU A 6 -12.71 2.39 -0.93
N ILE A 7 -12.37 1.72 0.15
CA ILE A 7 -11.94 0.32 0.11
C ILE A 7 -12.84 -0.45 1.05
N GLY A 8 -13.62 -1.36 0.49
CA GLY A 8 -14.53 -2.18 1.30
C GLY A 8 -15.53 -1.40 2.10
N GLY A 9 -15.99 -0.28 1.56
CA GLY A 9 -16.98 0.55 2.25
C GLY A 9 -16.40 1.59 3.21
N LYS A 10 -15.06 1.63 3.35
CA LYS A 10 -14.40 2.61 4.23
C LYS A 10 -13.61 3.59 3.38
N GLU A 11 -13.68 4.87 3.73
CA GLU A 11 -12.85 5.87 3.08
C GLU A 11 -11.45 5.81 3.68
N ILE A 12 -10.46 5.54 2.86
CA ILE A 12 -9.08 5.38 3.28
C ILE A 12 -8.22 6.45 2.62
N GLU A 13 -7.42 7.13 3.40
CA GLU A 13 -6.48 8.11 2.88
C GLU A 13 -5.13 7.45 2.68
N LEU A 14 -4.52 7.70 1.53
CA LEU A 14 -3.24 7.11 1.16
C LEU A 14 -2.24 8.21 0.84
N ALA A 15 -1.02 8.05 1.29
CA ALA A 15 0.07 8.97 0.97
C ALA A 15 1.30 8.18 0.59
N ALA A 16 1.94 8.54 -0.50
CA ALA A 16 3.15 7.88 -0.95
C ALA A 16 4.25 8.90 -1.22
N ASN A 17 5.49 8.49 -0.99
CA ASN A 17 6.66 9.30 -1.28
C ASN A 17 7.86 8.35 -1.47
N ALA A 18 9.06 8.90 -1.60
CA ALA A 18 10.25 8.10 -1.84
C ALA A 18 10.54 7.09 -0.72
N ALA A 19 10.07 7.36 0.50
CA ALA A 19 10.30 6.45 1.61
C ALA A 19 9.38 5.23 1.59
N THR A 20 8.29 5.26 0.83
CA THR A 20 7.28 4.21 0.86
C THR A 20 7.85 2.83 0.55
N VAL A 21 8.59 2.70 -0.53
CA VAL A 21 9.15 1.40 -0.92
C VAL A 21 10.21 0.91 0.06
N ILE A 22 10.94 1.84 0.67
CA ILE A 22 11.95 1.49 1.68
C ILE A 22 11.28 0.97 2.94
N ARG A 23 10.21 1.63 3.37
CA ARG A 23 9.43 1.18 4.52
C ARG A 23 8.78 -0.17 4.27
N TYR A 24 8.29 -0.37 3.04
CA TYR A 24 7.74 -1.66 2.64
C TYR A 24 8.78 -2.77 2.83
N LYS A 25 9.98 -2.54 2.34
CA LYS A 25 11.06 -3.52 2.45
C LYS A 25 11.43 -3.80 3.92
N HIS A 26 11.49 -2.77 4.75
CA HIS A 26 11.85 -2.95 6.16
C HIS A 26 10.79 -3.68 6.96
N ILE A 27 9.51 -3.42 6.68
CA ILE A 27 8.42 -4.02 7.43
C ILE A 27 8.12 -5.43 6.96
N PHE A 28 8.07 -5.65 5.66
CA PHE A 28 7.64 -6.93 5.09
C PHE A 28 8.79 -7.80 4.59
N HIS A 29 10.00 -7.28 4.57
CA HIS A 29 11.19 -8.02 4.13
C HIS A 29 11.08 -8.55 2.71
N LYS A 30 10.45 -7.76 1.84
CA LYS A 30 10.23 -8.09 0.43
C LYS A 30 10.58 -6.88 -0.43
N ASP A 31 10.92 -7.15 -1.69
CA ASP A 31 11.18 -6.10 -2.66
C ASP A 31 9.92 -5.91 -3.52
N LEU A 32 9.22 -4.81 -3.33
CA LEU A 32 7.99 -4.51 -4.04
C LEU A 32 8.16 -4.52 -5.56
N PHE A 33 9.23 -3.90 -6.05
CA PHE A 33 9.45 -3.84 -7.49
C PHE A 33 9.77 -5.20 -8.10
N HIS A 34 10.42 -6.06 -7.33
CA HIS A 34 10.70 -7.42 -7.80
C HIS A 34 9.39 -8.21 -7.94
N ILE A 35 8.46 -8.02 -7.03
CA ILE A 35 7.17 -8.69 -7.10
C ILE A 35 6.33 -8.15 -8.25
N LEU A 36 6.19 -6.84 -8.34
CA LEU A 36 5.31 -6.23 -9.34
C LEU A 36 5.92 -6.18 -10.73
N GLY A 37 7.24 -6.18 -10.82
CA GLY A 37 7.93 -6.16 -12.11
C GLY A 37 8.10 -7.52 -12.76
N ASN A 38 7.77 -8.59 -12.07
CA ASN A 38 7.87 -9.95 -12.60
C ASN A 38 6.44 -10.47 -12.80
N GLU A 39 6.07 -10.72 -14.05
CA GLU A 39 4.71 -11.12 -14.39
C GLU A 39 4.21 -12.33 -13.60
N GLU A 40 5.05 -13.35 -13.47
CA GLU A 40 4.71 -14.55 -12.75
C GLU A 40 4.50 -14.30 -11.25
N ARG A 41 5.39 -13.50 -10.64
CA ARG A 41 5.27 -13.14 -9.23
C ARG A 41 4.06 -12.25 -9.00
N ALA A 42 3.79 -11.33 -9.94
CA ALA A 42 2.65 -10.43 -9.81
C ALA A 42 1.33 -11.18 -9.85
N GLU A 43 1.23 -12.24 -10.62
CA GLU A 43 0.01 -13.05 -10.63
C GLU A 43 -0.24 -13.77 -9.32
N LYS A 44 0.83 -14.25 -8.68
CA LYS A 44 0.70 -15.01 -7.43
C LYS A 44 0.60 -14.11 -6.22
N ASP A 45 1.47 -13.11 -6.13
CA ASP A 45 1.65 -12.32 -4.92
C ASP A 45 1.28 -10.86 -5.07
N GLY A 46 0.85 -10.45 -6.25
CA GLY A 46 0.60 -9.03 -6.53
C GLY A 46 -0.46 -8.38 -5.68
N VAL A 47 -1.59 -9.06 -5.47
CA VAL A 47 -2.67 -8.48 -4.66
C VAL A 47 -2.22 -8.34 -3.21
N GLU A 48 -1.53 -9.35 -2.68
CA GLU A 48 -1.01 -9.26 -1.32
C GLU A 48 -0.01 -8.12 -1.19
N ALA A 49 0.90 -7.98 -2.17
CA ALA A 49 1.86 -6.87 -2.15
C ALA A 49 1.16 -5.52 -2.19
N ILE A 50 0.09 -5.40 -2.95
CA ILE A 50 -0.68 -4.16 -3.03
C ILE A 50 -1.42 -3.89 -1.72
N GLN A 51 -1.94 -4.91 -1.05
CA GLN A 51 -2.53 -4.75 0.27
C GLN A 51 -1.50 -4.23 1.28
N GLU A 52 -0.32 -4.80 1.26
CA GLU A 52 0.77 -4.38 2.14
C GLU A 52 1.19 -2.95 1.85
N LEU A 53 1.26 -2.60 0.56
CA LEU A 53 1.58 -1.24 0.14
C LEU A 53 0.51 -0.25 0.61
N ALA A 54 -0.76 -0.62 0.48
CA ALA A 54 -1.86 0.23 0.94
C ALA A 54 -1.79 0.49 2.44
N PHE A 55 -1.41 -0.53 3.21
CA PHE A 55 -1.23 -0.37 4.65
C PHE A 55 -0.18 0.71 4.95
N ILE A 56 0.97 0.63 4.29
CA ILE A 56 2.04 1.61 4.50
C ILE A 56 1.59 3.01 4.09
N MET A 57 0.96 3.13 2.91
CA MET A 57 0.47 4.42 2.44
C MET A 57 -0.59 5.03 3.34
N ASN A 58 -1.47 4.19 3.89
CA ASN A 58 -2.49 4.67 4.83
C ASN A 58 -1.84 5.17 6.12
N LYS A 59 -0.90 4.41 6.66
CA LYS A 59 -0.22 4.82 7.89
C LYS A 59 0.61 6.09 7.68
N GLN A 60 1.18 6.28 6.52
CA GLN A 60 1.88 7.52 6.20
C GLN A 60 0.90 8.69 6.14
N ALA A 61 -0.28 8.49 5.55
CA ALA A 61 -1.29 9.54 5.49
C ALA A 61 -1.77 9.94 6.87
N GLU A 62 -1.89 8.97 7.78
CA GLU A 62 -2.31 9.23 9.16
C GLU A 62 -1.19 9.77 10.03
N LYS A 63 0.01 9.83 9.50
CA LYS A 63 1.21 10.26 10.23
C LYS A 63 1.47 9.38 11.46
N ALA A 64 1.22 8.09 11.32
CA ALA A 64 1.47 7.13 12.38
C ALA A 64 2.97 6.98 12.62
N ASP A 65 3.31 6.45 13.78
CA ASP A 65 4.71 6.16 14.09
C ASP A 65 5.15 4.93 13.29
N MET A 66 5.87 5.17 12.21
CA MET A 66 6.28 4.11 11.29
C MET A 66 7.25 3.12 11.91
N THR A 67 7.90 3.47 13.02
CA THR A 67 8.81 2.55 13.69
C THR A 67 8.10 1.46 14.48
N LYS A 68 6.80 1.62 14.69
CA LYS A 68 6.00 0.65 15.44
C LYS A 68 5.18 -0.26 14.55
N LEU A 69 5.32 -0.15 13.24
CA LEU A 69 4.57 -0.98 12.31
C LEU A 69 5.28 -2.31 12.09
N ASP A 70 4.51 -3.38 12.13
CA ASP A 70 5.00 -4.73 11.88
C ASP A 70 3.88 -5.57 11.27
N GLU A 71 4.13 -6.85 11.04
CA GLU A 71 3.14 -7.73 10.44
C GLU A 71 1.89 -7.89 11.30
N GLU A 72 2.03 -7.83 12.62
CA GLU A 72 0.87 -7.93 13.50
C GLU A 72 -0.03 -6.71 13.35
N ALA A 73 0.56 -5.51 13.29
CA ALA A 73 -0.21 -4.28 13.04
C ALA A 73 -0.92 -4.34 11.69
N TYR A 74 -0.24 -4.88 10.68
CA TYR A 74 -0.80 -5.06 9.36
C TYR A 74 -2.02 -6.00 9.40
N MET A 75 -1.90 -7.13 10.08
CA MET A 75 -3.01 -8.07 10.17
C MET A 75 -4.23 -7.46 10.87
N LYS A 76 -4.00 -6.70 11.94
CA LYS A 76 -5.09 -6.00 12.61
C LYS A 76 -5.75 -4.98 11.70
N TRP A 77 -4.95 -4.28 10.90
CA TRP A 77 -5.48 -3.31 9.96
C TRP A 77 -6.35 -3.99 8.89
N LEU A 78 -5.92 -5.15 8.41
CA LEU A 78 -6.67 -5.90 7.40
C LEU A 78 -8.04 -6.39 7.92
N GLU A 79 -8.14 -6.67 9.20
CA GLU A 79 -9.38 -7.18 9.78
C GLU A 79 -10.56 -6.24 9.65
N GLN A 80 -10.32 -4.98 9.35
CA GLN A 80 -11.38 -4.00 9.15
C GLN A 80 -12.08 -4.14 7.80
N PHE A 81 -11.54 -4.91 6.88
CA PHE A 81 -12.01 -4.93 5.50
C PHE A 81 -12.61 -6.29 5.12
N PRO A 82 -13.59 -6.29 4.20
CA PRO A 82 -14.09 -7.55 3.65
C PRO A 82 -13.01 -8.27 2.84
N ALA A 83 -13.14 -9.58 2.73
CA ALA A 83 -12.12 -10.42 2.11
C ALA A 83 -11.70 -10.01 0.70
N MET A 84 -12.63 -9.50 -0.10
CA MET A 84 -12.33 -9.16 -1.50
C MET A 84 -12.06 -7.67 -1.74
N ALA A 85 -12.01 -6.88 -0.68
CA ALA A 85 -11.88 -5.43 -0.82
C ALA A 85 -10.66 -5.00 -1.64
N PHE A 86 -9.52 -5.64 -1.42
CA PHE A 86 -8.28 -5.26 -2.10
C PHE A 86 -8.17 -5.84 -3.49
N VAL A 87 -8.86 -6.95 -3.77
CA VAL A 87 -8.91 -7.48 -5.12
C VAL A 87 -9.60 -6.47 -6.04
N GLU A 88 -10.70 -5.89 -5.57
CA GLU A 88 -11.45 -4.92 -6.35
C GLU A 88 -10.71 -3.60 -6.53
N LYS A 89 -9.90 -3.21 -5.57
CA LYS A 89 -9.21 -1.91 -5.58
C LYS A 89 -7.72 -1.97 -5.90
N ALA A 90 -7.20 -3.16 -6.19
CA ALA A 90 -5.76 -3.33 -6.39
C ALA A 90 -5.20 -2.39 -7.46
N GLU A 91 -5.88 -2.28 -8.59
CA GLU A 91 -5.43 -1.41 -9.68
C GLU A 91 -5.43 0.06 -9.27
N ASP A 92 -6.49 0.50 -8.59
CA ASP A 92 -6.60 1.89 -8.15
C ASP A 92 -5.51 2.25 -7.13
N ILE A 93 -5.22 1.32 -6.23
CA ILE A 93 -4.17 1.53 -5.23
C ILE A 93 -2.81 1.63 -5.91
N LEU A 94 -2.54 0.73 -6.84
CA LEU A 94 -1.27 0.76 -7.56
C LEU A 94 -1.12 2.04 -8.38
N ASN A 95 -2.19 2.48 -9.04
CA ASN A 95 -2.17 3.73 -9.78
C ASN A 95 -1.91 4.93 -8.88
N ALA A 96 -2.50 4.96 -7.69
CA ALA A 96 -2.24 6.02 -6.73
C ALA A 96 -0.76 6.07 -6.33
N TYR A 97 -0.17 4.90 -6.09
CA TYR A 97 1.25 4.82 -5.77
C TYR A 97 2.11 5.30 -6.95
N MET A 98 1.80 4.83 -8.15
CA MET A 98 2.60 5.17 -9.33
C MET A 98 2.56 6.67 -9.63
N GLU A 99 1.40 7.29 -9.51
CA GLU A 99 1.28 8.74 -9.69
C GLU A 99 2.12 9.50 -8.68
N SER A 100 2.09 9.08 -7.42
CA SER A 100 2.87 9.72 -6.37
C SER A 100 4.37 9.52 -6.57
N SER A 101 4.76 8.42 -7.18
CA SER A 101 6.18 8.13 -7.42
C SER A 101 6.76 8.95 -8.56
N ILE A 102 5.93 9.33 -9.52
CA ILE A 102 6.39 10.07 -10.68
C ILE A 102 6.37 11.56 -10.45
N THR A 103 5.34 12.05 -9.75
CA THR A 103 5.15 13.47 -9.53
C THR A 103 5.14 13.78 -8.06
N THR A 104 6.07 14.62 -7.65
CA THR A 104 6.00 14.97 -6.27
C THR A 104 5.34 16.23 -6.08
N ALA A 105 5.09 16.84 -6.83
CA ALA A 105 4.62 17.95 -6.61
C ALA A 105 3.68 18.49 -6.62
N THR A 106 3.19 18.79 -6.55
CA THR A 106 2.34 19.39 -6.60
C THR A 106 2.09 20.27 -6.31
N PRO A 107 2.09 20.95 -6.55
CA PRO A 107 1.71 21.98 -6.17
C PRO A 107 0.73 22.28 -5.99
#